data_e4b9411834722d6e5ac55a34da5f7ca2
#
_entry.id   e4b9411834722d6e5ac55a34da5f7ca2
#
_cell.length_a   1.000
_cell.length_b   1.000
_cell.length_c   1.000
_cell.angle_alpha   90.00
_cell.angle_beta   90.00
_cell.angle_gamma   90.00
#
_symmetry.space_group_name_H-M   'P 1'
#
loop_
_entity.id
_entity.type
_entity.pdbx_description
1 polymer ?
#
loop_
_entity_poly.entity_id
_entity_poly.type
_entity_poly.pdbx_seq_one_letter_code
_entity_poly.pdbx_strand_id
1 'polypeptide(L)'
;MKLNFLHLLNQLKSVCNKFDGESNDAKIIFLETLSTKPVPFNKNTSEYLNVLLFLCAHSGNAETLILAESELKRISLALKKASRKEKTQLVNSGLPFTPSLSTYTHELLQWMITYPKINIGIDSFYKSEVDLSTSLTLTLPSLEKEYTGMSYNNKGLLQILQVPKESQLSFILSEFSKLNDQPFVKDYFFNALQLYVKLIPKDEAFSKAYNRMPLQGHFFHTEIIKQFDQLALLNKKLPLPKKLSAHQFKDVQTVIKNSLALLQRETDPVTYMDERSFKLYELERGISIAIYGMKAERQLPLESYVGYTLFKNGYPAAYGGCWVFGKRALFGINIFEPYRGGESGFMMCQLLRVYRQAFGVDYFEVEPYQYGQGNPEGISSGAYWFYYRFGFRSLEPVLNKLAESEFEKIKQIKGFRSTEDTLLRFTESNVALQLGKRVPLTVAEVRDKVTAYVSEKHAGNRVQAEKIVVKNTLEKIEKIKLLTKQQKKVLSETAFMCEVLHIHSASKIKAVHQMVLTKSEDLYAYQQHLLAALK
;
A
#
# COMPACT_ATOMS: atom_id res chain seq x y z
N MET A 1 36.28 -24.55 16.63
CA MET A 1 34.94 -24.16 17.16
C MET A 1 33.89 -24.42 16.08
N LYS A 2 32.92 -25.34 16.27
CA LYS A 2 31.86 -25.56 15.27
C LYS A 2 30.99 -24.30 15.22
N LEU A 3 31.09 -23.51 14.15
CA LEU A 3 30.27 -22.33 13.93
C LEU A 3 28.77 -22.74 13.95
N ASN A 4 28.00 -22.11 14.83
CA ASN A 4 26.57 -22.39 14.91
C ASN A 4 25.79 -21.58 13.85
N PHE A 5 24.54 -21.94 13.61
CA PHE A 5 23.69 -21.31 12.59
C PHE A 5 23.57 -19.79 12.77
N LEU A 6 23.34 -19.31 14.00
CA LEU A 6 23.18 -17.87 14.28
C LEU A 6 24.45 -17.07 14.01
N HIS A 7 25.61 -17.62 14.35
CA HIS A 7 26.89 -16.95 14.09
C HIS A 7 27.13 -16.79 12.57
N LEU A 8 26.91 -17.84 11.79
CA LEU A 8 27.03 -17.79 10.33
C LEU A 8 26.02 -16.82 9.70
N LEU A 9 24.77 -16.81 10.19
CA LEU A 9 23.76 -15.86 9.76
C LEU A 9 24.20 -14.41 10.01
N ASN A 10 24.77 -14.11 11.17
CA ASN A 10 25.26 -12.76 11.48
C ASN A 10 26.45 -12.36 10.59
N GLN A 11 27.35 -13.30 10.28
CA GLN A 11 28.42 -13.06 9.32
C GLN A 11 27.87 -12.76 7.92
N LEU A 12 26.92 -13.55 7.42
CA LEU A 12 26.27 -13.31 6.14
C LEU A 12 25.56 -11.94 6.10
N LYS A 13 24.87 -11.56 7.17
CA LYS A 13 24.25 -10.24 7.33
C LYS A 13 25.25 -9.09 7.20
N SER A 14 26.47 -9.25 7.72
CA SER A 14 27.50 -8.19 7.70
C SER A 14 28.06 -7.91 6.30
N VAL A 15 27.88 -8.84 5.35
CA VAL A 15 28.41 -8.74 3.98
C VAL A 15 27.32 -8.70 2.91
N CYS A 16 26.06 -8.98 3.23
CA CYS A 16 24.98 -9.15 2.24
C CYS A 16 24.79 -7.93 1.32
N ASN A 17 25.03 -6.71 1.82
CA ASN A 17 24.89 -5.45 1.08
C ASN A 17 26.20 -4.88 0.54
N LYS A 18 27.30 -5.65 0.53
CA LYS A 18 28.60 -5.31 -0.06
C LYS A 18 28.76 -6.08 -1.37
N PHE A 19 29.46 -5.50 -2.37
CA PHE A 19 29.55 -6.04 -3.72
C PHE A 19 30.99 -6.12 -4.26
N ASP A 20 32.00 -5.90 -3.41
CA ASP A 20 33.39 -6.18 -3.73
C ASP A 20 33.64 -7.71 -3.84
N GLY A 21 34.78 -8.08 -4.45
CA GLY A 21 35.13 -9.48 -4.70
C GLY A 21 35.16 -10.31 -3.40
N GLU A 22 35.86 -9.82 -2.37
CA GLU A 22 35.99 -10.53 -1.09
C GLU A 22 34.60 -10.75 -0.41
N SER A 23 33.74 -9.74 -0.44
CA SER A 23 32.38 -9.85 0.11
C SER A 23 31.50 -10.81 -0.70
N ASN A 24 31.66 -10.89 -2.02
CA ASN A 24 30.94 -11.85 -2.84
C ASN A 24 31.40 -13.28 -2.57
N ASP A 25 32.69 -13.52 -2.47
CA ASP A 25 33.25 -14.84 -2.11
C ASP A 25 32.81 -15.26 -0.70
N ALA A 26 32.80 -14.32 0.25
CA ALA A 26 32.33 -14.55 1.61
C ALA A 26 30.84 -14.94 1.65
N LYS A 27 29.97 -14.33 0.83
CA LYS A 27 28.56 -14.72 0.73
C LYS A 27 28.40 -16.17 0.29
N ILE A 28 29.17 -16.60 -0.73
CA ILE A 28 29.17 -17.96 -1.24
C ILE A 28 29.56 -18.93 -0.13
N ILE A 29 30.71 -18.72 0.52
CA ILE A 29 31.23 -19.54 1.62
C ILE A 29 30.20 -19.66 2.75
N PHE A 30 29.57 -18.54 3.16
CA PHE A 30 28.58 -18.56 4.23
C PHE A 30 27.32 -19.30 3.84
N LEU A 31 26.80 -19.13 2.59
CA LEU A 31 25.63 -19.85 2.10
C LEU A 31 25.90 -21.36 2.04
N GLU A 32 27.05 -21.79 1.49
CA GLU A 32 27.46 -23.19 1.45
C GLU A 32 27.60 -23.78 2.87
N THR A 33 28.23 -23.03 3.79
CA THR A 33 28.36 -23.50 5.17
C THR A 33 27.00 -23.59 5.88
N LEU A 34 26.10 -22.62 5.68
CA LEU A 34 24.74 -22.63 6.22
C LEU A 34 23.91 -23.79 5.66
N SER A 35 24.13 -24.18 4.39
CA SER A 35 23.44 -25.32 3.76
C SER A 35 23.67 -26.64 4.48
N THR A 36 24.81 -26.79 5.15
CA THR A 36 25.17 -27.99 5.94
C THR A 36 24.53 -28.03 7.34
N LYS A 37 23.91 -26.92 7.79
CA LYS A 37 23.32 -26.82 9.14
C LYS A 37 21.83 -27.15 9.10
N PRO A 38 21.28 -27.78 10.14
CA PRO A 38 19.83 -27.97 10.23
C PRO A 38 19.11 -26.62 10.28
N VAL A 39 17.93 -26.54 9.62
CA VAL A 39 17.08 -25.34 9.65
C VAL A 39 16.40 -25.24 11.00
N PRO A 40 16.63 -24.19 11.81
CA PRO A 40 15.95 -24.03 13.09
C PRO A 40 14.51 -23.53 12.87
N PHE A 41 13.53 -24.06 13.63
CA PHE A 41 12.13 -23.61 13.53
C PHE A 41 11.82 -22.49 14.53
N ASN A 42 12.51 -21.36 14.38
CA ASN A 42 12.37 -20.19 15.26
C ASN A 42 12.65 -18.87 14.47
N LYS A 43 12.72 -17.74 15.18
CA LYS A 43 12.97 -16.43 14.59
C LYS A 43 14.23 -16.35 13.70
N ASN A 44 15.26 -17.15 13.96
CA ASN A 44 16.48 -17.13 13.15
C ASN A 44 16.18 -17.57 11.70
N THR A 45 15.23 -18.47 11.47
CA THR A 45 14.80 -18.83 10.11
C THR A 45 14.06 -17.70 9.42
N SER A 46 13.25 -16.93 10.15
CA SER A 46 12.62 -15.71 9.58
C SER A 46 13.65 -14.65 9.23
N GLU A 47 14.65 -14.45 10.07
CA GLU A 47 15.76 -13.55 9.78
C GLU A 47 16.61 -14.02 8.58
N TYR A 48 16.86 -15.34 8.50
CA TYR A 48 17.57 -15.92 7.36
C TYR A 48 16.76 -15.76 6.06
N LEU A 49 15.45 -15.98 6.10
CA LEU A 49 14.57 -15.68 4.96
C LEU A 49 14.76 -14.22 4.49
N ASN A 50 14.76 -13.25 5.40
CA ASN A 50 14.94 -11.85 5.04
C ASN A 50 16.29 -11.60 4.34
N VAL A 51 17.38 -12.22 4.80
CA VAL A 51 18.68 -12.13 4.16
C VAL A 51 18.68 -12.77 2.77
N LEU A 52 18.09 -13.95 2.63
CA LEU A 52 17.98 -14.63 1.34
C LEU A 52 17.15 -13.83 0.33
N LEU A 53 16.03 -13.23 0.76
CA LEU A 53 15.22 -12.35 -0.07
C LEU A 53 16.00 -11.11 -0.51
N PHE A 54 16.82 -10.53 0.38
CA PHE A 54 17.72 -9.44 0.02
C PHE A 54 18.72 -9.89 -1.05
N LEU A 55 19.37 -11.04 -0.85
CA LEU A 55 20.35 -11.59 -1.80
C LEU A 55 19.73 -11.92 -3.15
N CYS A 56 18.50 -12.44 -3.18
CA CYS A 56 17.77 -12.67 -4.44
C CYS A 56 17.40 -11.37 -5.15
N ALA A 57 16.96 -10.35 -4.41
CA ALA A 57 16.57 -9.06 -5.00
C ALA A 57 17.77 -8.19 -5.40
N HIS A 58 18.91 -8.34 -4.72
CA HIS A 58 20.14 -7.55 -4.92
C HIS A 58 21.36 -8.45 -5.15
N SER A 59 21.23 -9.53 -5.89
CA SER A 59 22.35 -10.43 -6.20
C SER A 59 23.46 -9.71 -6.96
N GLY A 60 24.71 -9.97 -6.55
CA GLY A 60 25.90 -9.47 -7.24
C GLY A 60 26.32 -10.32 -8.44
N ASN A 61 25.98 -11.60 -8.42
CA ASN A 61 26.33 -12.56 -9.47
C ASN A 61 25.33 -13.75 -9.49
N ALA A 62 25.42 -14.56 -10.52
CA ALA A 62 24.55 -15.72 -10.72
C ALA A 62 24.74 -16.79 -9.64
N GLU A 63 25.95 -17.01 -9.17
CA GLU A 63 26.27 -18.03 -8.17
C GLU A 63 25.62 -17.75 -6.83
N THR A 64 25.78 -16.52 -6.32
CA THR A 64 25.08 -16.08 -5.10
C THR A 64 23.56 -16.22 -5.22
N LEU A 65 22.98 -15.89 -6.40
CA LEU A 65 21.55 -16.05 -6.66
C LEU A 65 21.12 -17.50 -6.57
N ILE A 66 21.83 -18.40 -7.26
CA ILE A 66 21.54 -19.85 -7.28
C ILE A 66 21.61 -20.43 -5.87
N LEU A 67 22.63 -20.07 -5.10
CA LEU A 67 22.80 -20.55 -3.71
C LEU A 67 21.68 -20.01 -2.81
N ALA A 68 21.32 -18.73 -2.94
CA ALA A 68 20.22 -18.14 -2.17
C ALA A 68 18.88 -18.81 -2.50
N GLU A 69 18.58 -19.05 -3.78
CA GLU A 69 17.36 -19.75 -4.20
C GLU A 69 17.37 -21.23 -3.74
N SER A 70 18.52 -21.89 -3.74
CA SER A 70 18.68 -23.25 -3.23
C SER A 70 18.39 -23.33 -1.72
N GLU A 71 18.83 -22.32 -0.95
CA GLU A 71 18.55 -22.20 0.47
C GLU A 71 17.06 -21.92 0.74
N LEU A 72 16.39 -21.06 -0.06
CA LEU A 72 14.95 -20.88 0.02
C LEU A 72 14.21 -22.21 -0.20
N LYS A 73 14.66 -23.02 -1.17
CA LYS A 73 14.10 -24.35 -1.44
C LYS A 73 14.34 -25.29 -0.27
N ARG A 74 15.54 -25.29 0.31
CA ARG A 74 15.88 -26.12 1.49
C ARG A 74 14.99 -25.76 2.68
N ILE A 75 14.79 -24.48 2.97
CA ILE A 75 13.87 -24.01 4.02
C ILE A 75 12.45 -24.50 3.74
N SER A 76 11.96 -24.36 2.51
CA SER A 76 10.62 -24.81 2.12
C SER A 76 10.43 -26.30 2.35
N LEU A 77 11.41 -27.14 1.94
CA LEU A 77 11.38 -28.58 2.13
C LEU A 77 11.41 -28.98 3.63
N ALA A 78 12.20 -28.29 4.44
CA ALA A 78 12.26 -28.52 5.87
C ALA A 78 10.91 -28.20 6.54
N LEU A 79 10.32 -27.03 6.22
CA LEU A 79 9.03 -26.61 6.76
C LEU A 79 7.86 -27.46 6.25
N LYS A 80 7.93 -28.00 5.04
CA LYS A 80 6.92 -28.93 4.55
C LYS A 80 6.81 -30.15 5.47
N LYS A 81 7.94 -30.68 5.96
CA LYS A 81 8.05 -31.84 6.86
C LYS A 81 7.84 -31.48 8.35
N ALA A 82 7.92 -30.20 8.72
CA ALA A 82 7.79 -29.76 10.10
C ALA A 82 6.41 -30.08 10.69
N SER A 83 6.38 -30.38 12.00
CA SER A 83 5.15 -30.62 12.73
C SER A 83 4.23 -29.39 12.78
N ARG A 84 2.95 -29.62 13.11
CA ARG A 84 1.98 -28.51 13.29
C ARG A 84 2.43 -27.54 14.40
N LYS A 85 3.03 -28.04 15.47
CA LYS A 85 3.53 -27.24 16.60
C LYS A 85 4.65 -26.30 16.15
N GLU A 86 5.64 -26.81 15.41
CA GLU A 86 6.76 -26.01 14.87
C GLU A 86 6.27 -24.94 13.90
N LYS A 87 5.34 -25.27 13.00
CA LYS A 87 4.74 -24.27 12.09
C LYS A 87 3.96 -23.18 12.83
N THR A 88 3.30 -23.52 13.95
CA THR A 88 2.55 -22.55 14.75
C THR A 88 3.47 -21.57 15.48
N GLN A 89 4.70 -21.98 15.84
CA GLN A 89 5.71 -21.07 16.41
C GLN A 89 6.18 -20.01 15.41
N LEU A 90 5.96 -20.24 14.12
CA LEU A 90 6.32 -19.36 13.01
C LEU A 90 5.10 -18.65 12.40
N VAL A 91 4.01 -18.53 13.16
CA VAL A 91 2.82 -17.79 12.72
C VAL A 91 3.19 -16.36 12.32
N ASN A 92 2.59 -15.87 11.23
CA ASN A 92 2.84 -14.53 10.68
C ASN A 92 4.27 -14.27 10.17
N SER A 93 5.15 -15.27 10.10
CA SER A 93 6.50 -15.11 9.56
C SER A 93 6.53 -14.90 8.03
N GLY A 94 5.52 -15.40 7.32
CA GLY A 94 5.48 -15.47 5.86
C GLY A 94 6.43 -16.52 5.27
N LEU A 95 6.97 -17.44 6.09
CA LEU A 95 7.71 -18.61 5.65
C LEU A 95 6.79 -19.60 4.92
N PRO A 96 7.31 -20.43 4.00
CA PRO A 96 6.51 -21.47 3.34
C PRO A 96 5.82 -22.40 4.34
N PHE A 97 4.55 -22.76 4.05
CA PHE A 97 3.73 -23.68 4.88
C PHE A 97 3.47 -23.23 6.31
N THR A 98 3.80 -22.00 6.70
CA THR A 98 3.49 -21.45 8.03
C THR A 98 2.15 -20.70 8.02
N PRO A 99 1.35 -20.80 9.10
CA PRO A 99 0.05 -20.14 9.13
C PRO A 99 0.20 -18.62 9.30
N SER A 100 -0.81 -17.88 8.79
CA SER A 100 -1.01 -16.46 9.09
C SER A 100 -2.32 -16.27 9.84
N LEU A 101 -2.35 -15.33 10.77
CA LEU A 101 -3.51 -14.98 11.59
C LEU A 101 -3.67 -13.46 11.58
N SER A 102 -4.80 -12.98 11.09
CA SER A 102 -5.10 -11.53 11.03
C SER A 102 -6.59 -11.29 10.76
N THR A 103 -6.97 -10.01 10.82
CA THR A 103 -8.22 -9.49 10.27
C THR A 103 -7.99 -8.98 8.85
N TYR A 104 -9.01 -9.04 8.00
CA TYR A 104 -9.00 -8.49 6.64
C TYR A 104 -10.37 -7.96 6.30
N THR A 105 -10.46 -7.09 5.31
CA THR A 105 -11.75 -6.58 4.82
C THR A 105 -12.58 -7.70 4.19
N HIS A 106 -13.90 -7.45 4.10
CA HIS A 106 -14.85 -8.36 3.46
C HIS A 106 -14.40 -8.76 2.04
N GLU A 107 -14.01 -7.78 1.21
CA GLU A 107 -13.64 -8.03 -0.19
C GLU A 107 -12.34 -8.81 -0.34
N LEU A 108 -11.35 -8.55 0.51
CA LEU A 108 -10.12 -9.33 0.47
C LEU A 108 -10.38 -10.77 0.91
N LEU A 109 -11.21 -10.99 1.93
CA LEU A 109 -11.62 -12.33 2.35
C LEU A 109 -12.43 -13.07 1.28
N GLN A 110 -13.33 -12.38 0.57
CA GLN A 110 -14.03 -12.97 -0.58
C GLN A 110 -13.07 -13.44 -1.68
N TRP A 111 -12.02 -12.65 -1.95
CA TRP A 111 -10.98 -13.08 -2.89
C TRP A 111 -10.18 -14.27 -2.32
N MET A 112 -9.81 -14.23 -1.03
CA MET A 112 -9.03 -15.31 -0.39
C MET A 112 -9.74 -16.66 -0.36
N ILE A 113 -11.06 -16.71 -0.13
CA ILE A 113 -11.80 -17.98 -0.14
C ILE A 113 -11.80 -18.65 -1.52
N THR A 114 -11.62 -17.89 -2.60
CA THR A 114 -11.50 -18.41 -3.96
C THR A 114 -10.06 -18.73 -4.35
N TYR A 115 -9.07 -18.32 -3.56
CA TYR A 115 -7.67 -18.55 -3.88
C TYR A 115 -7.25 -19.99 -3.53
N PRO A 116 -6.90 -20.84 -4.53
CA PRO A 116 -6.77 -22.28 -4.32
C PRO A 116 -5.55 -22.69 -3.50
N LYS A 117 -4.59 -21.76 -3.28
CA LYS A 117 -3.31 -22.06 -2.61
C LYS A 117 -3.35 -22.01 -1.09
N ILE A 118 -4.50 -21.65 -0.51
CA ILE A 118 -4.68 -21.57 0.96
C ILE A 118 -5.96 -22.28 1.39
N ASN A 119 -5.96 -22.75 2.64
CA ASN A 119 -7.18 -23.00 3.40
C ASN A 119 -7.40 -21.80 4.33
N ILE A 120 -8.64 -21.35 4.44
CA ILE A 120 -9.01 -20.22 5.29
C ILE A 120 -10.20 -20.60 6.16
N GLY A 121 -10.21 -20.14 7.41
CA GLY A 121 -11.32 -20.33 8.33
C GLY A 121 -11.29 -19.32 9.46
N ILE A 122 -12.41 -19.21 10.16
CA ILE A 122 -12.51 -18.36 11.35
C ILE A 122 -11.63 -18.94 12.46
N ASP A 123 -10.79 -18.09 13.05
CA ASP A 123 -10.07 -18.38 14.29
C ASP A 123 -10.85 -17.87 15.50
N SER A 124 -11.13 -16.58 15.51
CA SER A 124 -11.78 -15.93 16.66
C SER A 124 -12.46 -14.62 16.27
N PHE A 125 -13.31 -14.14 17.16
CA PHE A 125 -13.76 -12.74 17.23
C PHE A 125 -13.07 -12.12 18.45
N TYR A 126 -12.22 -11.13 18.25
CA TYR A 126 -11.40 -10.60 19.34
C TYR A 126 -11.59 -9.10 19.50
N LYS A 127 -12.09 -8.69 20.67
CA LYS A 127 -12.41 -7.29 20.97
C LYS A 127 -13.36 -6.66 19.95
N SER A 128 -14.40 -7.40 19.55
CA SER A 128 -15.45 -6.90 18.66
C SER A 128 -16.09 -5.65 19.25
N GLU A 129 -16.20 -4.60 18.44
CA GLU A 129 -16.93 -3.36 18.80
C GLU A 129 -18.44 -3.54 18.59
N VAL A 130 -18.80 -4.44 17.65
CA VAL A 130 -20.17 -4.81 17.33
C VAL A 130 -20.27 -6.33 17.27
N ASP A 131 -21.31 -6.89 17.91
CA ASP A 131 -21.57 -8.32 17.86
C ASP A 131 -22.10 -8.77 16.50
N LEU A 132 -21.88 -10.04 16.17
CA LEU A 132 -22.40 -10.64 14.94
C LEU A 132 -23.93 -10.58 14.87
N SER A 133 -24.63 -10.72 16.01
CA SER A 133 -26.09 -10.58 16.10
C SER A 133 -26.56 -9.20 15.61
N THR A 134 -25.94 -8.12 16.07
CA THR A 134 -26.26 -6.76 15.62
C THR A 134 -26.07 -6.59 14.12
N SER A 135 -24.96 -7.12 13.59
CA SER A 135 -24.66 -7.04 12.15
C SER A 135 -25.62 -7.85 11.32
N LEU A 136 -25.93 -9.09 11.73
CA LEU A 136 -26.82 -9.99 11.00
C LEU A 136 -28.30 -9.58 11.06
N THR A 137 -28.70 -8.76 12.04
CA THR A 137 -30.04 -8.13 12.07
C THR A 137 -30.33 -7.34 10.81
N LEU A 138 -29.30 -6.82 10.12
CA LEU A 138 -29.42 -6.04 8.89
C LEU A 138 -29.69 -6.92 7.64
N THR A 139 -29.36 -8.21 7.69
CA THR A 139 -29.24 -9.06 6.49
C THR A 139 -30.03 -10.35 6.54
N LEU A 140 -30.29 -10.90 7.74
CA LEU A 140 -31.04 -12.13 7.90
C LEU A 140 -32.51 -11.96 7.48
N PRO A 141 -33.14 -13.02 6.92
CA PRO A 141 -34.56 -13.07 6.70
C PRO A 141 -35.36 -12.91 8.01
N SER A 142 -36.64 -12.49 7.89
CA SER A 142 -37.45 -12.11 9.06
C SER A 142 -37.61 -13.20 10.12
N LEU A 143 -37.67 -14.49 9.73
CA LEU A 143 -37.82 -15.58 10.68
C LEU A 143 -36.53 -15.82 11.45
N GLU A 144 -35.40 -15.91 10.76
CA GLU A 144 -34.07 -16.14 11.38
C GLU A 144 -33.58 -14.92 12.15
N LYS A 145 -34.08 -13.73 11.84
CA LYS A 145 -33.75 -12.49 12.55
C LYS A 145 -34.15 -12.54 14.03
N GLU A 146 -35.15 -13.32 14.43
CA GLU A 146 -35.52 -13.48 15.83
C GLU A 146 -34.36 -13.98 16.69
N TYR A 147 -33.48 -14.82 16.13
CA TYR A 147 -32.30 -15.29 16.84
C TYR A 147 -31.32 -14.16 17.20
N THR A 148 -31.32 -13.06 16.47
CA THR A 148 -30.43 -11.92 16.75
C THR A 148 -30.89 -11.11 17.97
N GLY A 149 -32.15 -11.21 18.37
CA GLY A 149 -32.69 -10.60 19.59
C GLY A 149 -32.40 -11.40 20.87
N MET A 150 -31.81 -12.58 20.75
CA MET A 150 -31.46 -13.44 21.88
C MET A 150 -30.00 -13.23 22.30
N SER A 151 -29.68 -13.50 23.58
CA SER A 151 -28.33 -13.28 24.15
C SER A 151 -27.33 -14.38 23.75
N TYR A 152 -27.12 -14.61 22.46
CA TYR A 152 -26.08 -15.50 21.97
C TYR A 152 -24.77 -14.74 21.74
N ASN A 153 -23.63 -15.36 22.11
CA ASN A 153 -22.33 -14.90 21.60
C ASN A 153 -22.20 -15.28 20.12
N ASN A 154 -21.21 -14.70 19.44
CA ASN A 154 -21.01 -14.89 17.99
C ASN A 154 -20.94 -16.37 17.55
N LYS A 155 -20.33 -17.26 18.38
CA LYS A 155 -20.27 -18.71 18.10
C LYS A 155 -21.63 -19.38 18.33
N GLY A 156 -22.32 -19.04 19.42
CA GLY A 156 -23.64 -19.56 19.73
C GLY A 156 -24.69 -19.20 18.68
N LEU A 157 -24.63 -17.97 18.15
CA LEU A 157 -25.49 -17.53 17.05
C LEU A 157 -25.27 -18.38 15.79
N LEU A 158 -24.04 -18.64 15.39
CA LEU A 158 -23.73 -19.49 14.23
C LEU A 158 -24.17 -20.95 14.45
N GLN A 159 -24.16 -21.45 15.70
CA GLN A 159 -24.63 -22.78 16.04
C GLN A 159 -26.16 -22.89 15.96
N ILE A 160 -26.90 -21.91 16.51
CA ILE A 160 -28.36 -21.93 16.46
C ILE A 160 -28.89 -21.74 15.03
N LEU A 161 -28.16 -20.97 14.20
CA LEU A 161 -28.41 -20.87 12.76
C LEU A 161 -28.00 -22.14 11.98
N GLN A 162 -27.48 -23.18 12.67
CA GLN A 162 -27.05 -24.46 12.11
C GLN A 162 -26.02 -24.32 10.98
N VAL A 163 -25.15 -23.30 11.03
CA VAL A 163 -24.12 -23.09 10.02
C VAL A 163 -22.93 -24.05 10.29
N PRO A 164 -22.63 -24.99 9.35
CA PRO A 164 -21.49 -25.89 9.50
C PRO A 164 -20.18 -25.11 9.67
N LYS A 165 -19.29 -25.61 10.53
CA LYS A 165 -18.05 -24.92 10.90
C LYS A 165 -17.20 -24.49 9.70
N GLU A 166 -17.08 -25.35 8.72
CA GLU A 166 -16.34 -25.11 7.46
C GLU A 166 -16.99 -24.05 6.57
N SER A 167 -18.29 -23.80 6.74
CA SER A 167 -19.07 -22.83 5.96
C SER A 167 -19.27 -21.49 6.66
N GLN A 168 -18.89 -21.36 7.94
CA GLN A 168 -19.18 -20.17 8.74
C GLN A 168 -18.60 -18.89 8.14
N LEU A 169 -17.37 -18.91 7.63
CA LEU A 169 -16.77 -17.75 6.99
C LEU A 169 -17.53 -17.36 5.71
N SER A 170 -17.81 -18.33 4.86
CA SER A 170 -18.56 -18.09 3.60
C SER A 170 -19.99 -17.60 3.88
N PHE A 171 -20.64 -18.10 4.92
CA PHE A 171 -21.94 -17.63 5.36
C PHE A 171 -21.90 -16.14 5.76
N ILE A 172 -20.97 -15.76 6.66
CA ILE A 172 -20.82 -14.36 7.08
C ILE A 172 -20.54 -13.46 5.87
N LEU A 173 -19.61 -13.84 5.00
CA LEU A 173 -19.31 -13.06 3.79
C LEU A 173 -20.50 -12.93 2.86
N SER A 174 -21.31 -13.98 2.71
CA SER A 174 -22.54 -13.95 1.91
C SER A 174 -23.58 -13.00 2.52
N GLU A 175 -23.78 -13.05 3.84
CA GLU A 175 -24.71 -12.15 4.51
C GLU A 175 -24.31 -10.67 4.34
N PHE A 176 -23.04 -10.35 4.55
CA PHE A 176 -22.56 -8.99 4.34
C PHE A 176 -22.58 -8.54 2.87
N SER A 177 -22.54 -9.46 1.90
CA SER A 177 -22.69 -9.14 0.47
C SER A 177 -24.04 -8.56 0.13
N LYS A 178 -25.09 -8.80 0.93
CA LYS A 178 -26.42 -8.20 0.76
C LYS A 178 -26.40 -6.67 0.97
N LEU A 179 -25.34 -6.13 1.58
CA LEU A 179 -25.11 -4.69 1.81
C LEU A 179 -24.19 -4.04 0.75
N ASN A 180 -23.99 -4.67 -0.41
CA ASN A 180 -23.07 -4.17 -1.44
C ASN A 180 -23.51 -2.82 -2.06
N ASP A 181 -24.78 -2.47 -2.00
CA ASP A 181 -25.32 -1.17 -2.41
C ASP A 181 -24.99 -0.04 -1.39
N GLN A 182 -24.62 -0.42 -0.16
CA GLN A 182 -24.22 0.46 0.94
C GLN A 182 -22.79 0.13 1.44
N PRO A 183 -21.76 0.29 0.59
CA PRO A 183 -20.44 -0.26 0.85
C PRO A 183 -19.79 0.27 2.14
N PHE A 184 -20.02 1.52 2.51
CA PHE A 184 -19.44 2.08 3.75
C PHE A 184 -20.13 1.54 5.01
N VAL A 185 -21.42 1.26 4.96
CA VAL A 185 -22.16 0.60 6.05
C VAL A 185 -21.65 -0.83 6.22
N LYS A 186 -21.51 -1.56 5.11
CA LYS A 186 -20.95 -2.91 5.10
C LYS A 186 -19.55 -2.93 5.74
N ASP A 187 -18.67 -2.04 5.31
CA ASP A 187 -17.29 -1.99 5.81
C ASP A 187 -17.24 -1.68 7.31
N TYR A 188 -18.07 -0.72 7.76
CA TYR A 188 -18.13 -0.36 9.19
C TYR A 188 -18.51 -1.56 10.05
N PHE A 189 -19.63 -2.21 9.75
CA PHE A 189 -20.10 -3.36 10.53
C PHE A 189 -19.17 -4.56 10.41
N PHE A 190 -18.64 -4.84 9.22
CA PHE A 190 -17.73 -5.97 9.02
C PHE A 190 -16.41 -5.79 9.79
N ASN A 191 -15.81 -4.60 9.71
CA ASN A 191 -14.57 -4.30 10.41
C ASN A 191 -14.75 -4.29 11.93
N ALA A 192 -15.89 -3.79 12.42
CA ALA A 192 -16.23 -3.77 13.84
C ALA A 192 -16.39 -5.16 14.47
N LEU A 193 -16.63 -6.22 13.65
CA LEU A 193 -16.63 -7.60 14.13
C LEU A 193 -15.28 -8.08 14.64
N GLN A 194 -14.17 -7.46 14.22
CA GLN A 194 -12.81 -7.90 14.53
C GLN A 194 -12.64 -9.40 14.31
N LEU A 195 -13.07 -9.86 13.12
CA LEU A 195 -13.06 -11.27 12.72
C LEU A 195 -11.65 -11.71 12.35
N TYR A 196 -10.99 -12.43 13.23
CA TYR A 196 -9.69 -13.04 12.96
C TYR A 196 -9.85 -14.33 12.17
N VAL A 197 -9.14 -14.39 11.05
CA VAL A 197 -9.08 -15.60 10.21
C VAL A 197 -7.69 -16.19 10.22
N LYS A 198 -7.66 -17.51 10.12
CA LYS A 198 -6.42 -18.28 10.00
C LYS A 198 -6.27 -18.75 8.57
N LEU A 199 -5.15 -18.34 7.95
CA LEU A 199 -4.73 -18.78 6.62
C LEU A 199 -3.72 -19.92 6.78
N ILE A 200 -3.95 -21.04 6.12
CA ILE A 200 -3.05 -22.20 6.12
C ILE A 200 -2.63 -22.46 4.67
N PRO A 201 -1.35 -22.17 4.31
CA PRO A 201 -0.85 -22.42 2.97
C PRO A 201 -0.91 -23.91 2.60
N LYS A 202 -1.43 -24.24 1.41
CA LYS A 202 -1.44 -25.59 0.82
C LYS A 202 -0.14 -25.88 0.06
N ASP A 203 0.48 -24.83 -0.48
CA ASP A 203 1.77 -24.92 -1.16
C ASP A 203 2.68 -23.73 -0.82
N GLU A 204 3.88 -23.75 -1.35
CA GLU A 204 4.91 -22.72 -1.10
C GLU A 204 4.63 -21.38 -1.77
N ALA A 205 3.74 -21.31 -2.77
CA ALA A 205 3.47 -20.09 -3.51
C ALA A 205 2.86 -18.98 -2.62
N PHE A 206 2.12 -19.35 -1.56
CA PHE A 206 1.68 -18.41 -0.55
C PHE A 206 2.74 -18.26 0.54
N SER A 207 3.85 -17.63 0.20
CA SER A 207 4.96 -17.30 1.12
C SER A 207 5.77 -16.12 0.58
N LYS A 208 6.53 -15.42 1.44
CA LYS A 208 7.43 -14.35 1.00
C LYS A 208 8.53 -14.83 0.05
N ALA A 209 8.93 -16.11 0.15
CA ALA A 209 9.97 -16.70 -0.68
C ALA A 209 9.56 -16.88 -2.15
N TYR A 210 8.32 -17.25 -2.40
CA TYR A 210 7.84 -17.65 -3.73
C TYR A 210 6.77 -16.74 -4.32
N ASN A 211 6.26 -15.78 -3.54
CA ASN A 211 5.32 -14.77 -4.02
C ASN A 211 6.07 -13.67 -4.75
N ARG A 212 6.41 -13.91 -6.02
CA ARG A 212 7.16 -12.99 -6.87
C ARG A 212 6.61 -12.95 -8.29
N MET A 213 6.84 -11.84 -8.98
CA MET A 213 6.53 -11.72 -10.41
C MET A 213 7.50 -12.56 -11.25
N PRO A 214 7.03 -13.17 -12.36
CA PRO A 214 7.91 -13.73 -13.36
C PRO A 214 8.82 -12.65 -13.95
N LEU A 215 10.11 -12.96 -14.12
CA LEU A 215 11.09 -12.07 -14.74
C LEU A 215 11.48 -12.58 -16.13
N GLN A 216 11.73 -11.66 -17.06
CA GLN A 216 12.37 -11.97 -18.35
C GLN A 216 13.90 -11.91 -18.28
N GLY A 217 14.46 -11.29 -17.24
CA GLY A 217 15.88 -11.17 -16.98
C GLY A 217 16.13 -10.72 -15.56
N HIS A 218 17.31 -10.97 -15.03
CA HIS A 218 17.73 -10.61 -13.68
C HIS A 218 18.79 -9.50 -13.76
N PHE A 219 18.61 -8.43 -12.98
CA PHE A 219 19.60 -7.38 -12.85
C PHE A 219 20.60 -7.74 -11.74
N PHE A 220 21.87 -7.92 -12.09
CA PHE A 220 22.96 -8.14 -11.13
C PHE A 220 23.55 -6.81 -10.69
N HIS A 221 23.73 -6.65 -9.38
CA HIS A 221 24.22 -5.43 -8.76
C HIS A 221 25.74 -5.46 -8.60
N THR A 222 26.40 -4.37 -8.94
CA THR A 222 27.82 -4.15 -8.64
C THR A 222 28.03 -3.26 -7.42
N GLU A 223 26.96 -2.59 -6.99
CA GLU A 223 26.95 -1.68 -5.85
C GLU A 223 25.51 -1.40 -5.36
N ILE A 224 25.38 -0.86 -4.17
CA ILE A 224 24.17 -0.20 -3.68
C ILE A 224 24.27 1.29 -3.98
N ILE A 225 23.41 1.80 -4.85
CA ILE A 225 23.36 3.23 -5.15
C ILE A 225 22.87 4.02 -3.94
N LYS A 226 23.73 4.85 -3.37
CA LYS A 226 23.40 5.78 -2.27
C LYS A 226 23.42 7.23 -2.71
N GLN A 227 24.17 7.55 -3.76
CA GLN A 227 24.31 8.90 -4.32
C GLN A 227 23.99 8.87 -5.80
N PHE A 228 23.13 9.76 -6.23
CA PHE A 228 22.72 9.92 -7.63
C PHE A 228 22.11 11.31 -7.82
N ASP A 229 22.06 11.80 -9.06
CA ASP A 229 21.35 13.02 -9.39
C ASP A 229 19.84 12.78 -9.34
N GLN A 230 19.21 13.23 -8.25
CA GLN A 230 17.79 13.08 -8.00
C GLN A 230 16.96 13.82 -9.06
N LEU A 231 17.34 15.06 -9.43
CA LEU A 231 16.56 15.85 -10.38
C LEU A 231 16.66 15.26 -11.79
N ALA A 232 17.82 14.81 -12.21
CA ALA A 232 18.00 14.12 -13.47
C ALA A 232 17.13 12.84 -13.52
N LEU A 233 17.09 12.05 -12.43
CA LEU A 233 16.26 10.86 -12.34
C LEU A 233 14.77 11.19 -12.43
N LEU A 234 14.29 12.17 -11.68
CA LEU A 234 12.88 12.59 -11.69
C LEU A 234 12.42 13.14 -13.05
N ASN A 235 13.34 13.74 -13.82
CA ASN A 235 13.08 14.28 -15.15
C ASN A 235 13.30 13.26 -16.27
N LYS A 236 13.97 12.13 -16.01
CA LYS A 236 14.21 11.09 -17.00
C LYS A 236 12.88 10.52 -17.48
N LYS A 237 12.63 10.58 -18.82
CA LYS A 237 11.39 10.09 -19.43
C LYS A 237 11.06 8.67 -19.01
N LEU A 238 9.82 8.41 -18.60
CA LEU A 238 9.32 7.07 -18.31
C LEU A 238 9.26 6.23 -19.60
N PRO A 239 9.58 4.93 -19.50
CA PRO A 239 9.21 3.99 -20.55
C PRO A 239 7.69 3.90 -20.68
N LEU A 240 7.22 3.36 -21.80
CA LEU A 240 5.81 3.00 -21.90
C LEU A 240 5.46 1.90 -20.90
N PRO A 241 4.25 1.91 -20.32
CA PRO A 241 3.81 0.81 -19.46
C PRO A 241 3.83 -0.51 -20.23
N LYS A 242 4.26 -1.57 -19.55
CA LYS A 242 4.24 -2.93 -20.12
C LYS A 242 2.81 -3.37 -20.40
N LYS A 243 2.54 -3.81 -21.60
CA LYS A 243 1.26 -4.43 -21.96
C LYS A 243 1.22 -5.85 -21.37
N LEU A 244 0.20 -6.13 -20.58
CA LEU A 244 -0.02 -7.43 -19.96
C LEU A 244 -1.22 -8.11 -20.63
N SER A 245 -1.13 -9.42 -20.84
CA SER A 245 -2.31 -10.23 -21.12
C SER A 245 -3.19 -10.31 -19.86
N ALA A 246 -4.45 -10.71 -20.00
CA ALA A 246 -5.35 -10.89 -18.84
C ALA A 246 -4.79 -11.88 -17.81
N HIS A 247 -4.11 -12.94 -18.26
CA HIS A 247 -3.46 -13.91 -17.38
C HIS A 247 -2.29 -13.28 -16.62
N GLN A 248 -1.38 -12.59 -17.31
CA GLN A 248 -0.25 -11.90 -16.69
C GLN A 248 -0.71 -10.83 -15.69
N PHE A 249 -1.76 -10.07 -16.02
CA PHE A 249 -2.35 -9.12 -15.08
C PHE A 249 -2.83 -9.82 -13.81
N LYS A 250 -3.58 -10.93 -13.96
CA LYS A 250 -4.09 -11.71 -12.82
C LYS A 250 -2.96 -12.28 -11.95
N ASP A 251 -1.86 -12.72 -12.56
CA ASP A 251 -0.68 -13.18 -11.84
C ASP A 251 -0.06 -12.05 -11.00
N VAL A 252 0.16 -10.88 -11.60
CA VAL A 252 0.71 -9.72 -10.89
C VAL A 252 -0.24 -9.25 -9.78
N GLN A 253 -1.54 -9.18 -10.06
CA GLN A 253 -2.56 -8.82 -9.05
C GLN A 253 -2.53 -9.81 -7.87
N THR A 254 -2.40 -11.09 -8.15
CA THR A 254 -2.28 -12.14 -7.12
C THR A 254 -1.04 -11.94 -6.26
N VAL A 255 0.11 -11.65 -6.87
CA VAL A 255 1.35 -11.36 -6.14
C VAL A 255 1.17 -10.13 -5.24
N ILE A 256 0.53 -9.08 -5.74
CA ILE A 256 0.26 -7.85 -4.95
C ILE A 256 -0.63 -8.16 -3.74
N LYS A 257 -1.76 -8.85 -3.94
CA LYS A 257 -2.69 -9.20 -2.84
C LYS A 257 -2.05 -10.13 -1.82
N ASN A 258 -1.36 -11.17 -2.28
CA ASN A 258 -0.63 -12.09 -1.39
C ASN A 258 0.44 -11.35 -0.57
N SER A 259 1.16 -10.38 -1.16
CA SER A 259 2.21 -9.63 -0.45
C SER A 259 1.66 -8.94 0.79
N LEU A 260 0.51 -8.25 0.65
CA LEU A 260 -0.09 -7.55 1.78
C LEU A 260 -0.72 -8.53 2.78
N ALA A 261 -1.36 -9.59 2.30
CA ALA A 261 -1.91 -10.63 3.17
C ALA A 261 -0.84 -11.30 4.04
N LEU A 262 0.33 -11.63 3.46
CA LEU A 262 1.48 -12.20 4.16
C LEU A 262 2.12 -11.26 5.18
N LEU A 263 1.89 -9.95 5.05
CA LEU A 263 2.36 -8.93 5.98
C LEU A 263 1.29 -8.50 6.99
N GLN A 264 0.13 -9.12 6.98
CA GLN A 264 -1.05 -8.71 7.76
C GLN A 264 -1.36 -7.21 7.56
N ARG A 265 -1.21 -6.74 6.34
CA ARG A 265 -1.51 -5.37 5.91
C ARG A 265 -2.55 -5.39 4.81
N GLU A 266 -3.21 -4.28 4.65
CA GLU A 266 -4.18 -4.07 3.58
C GLU A 266 -4.19 -2.58 3.21
N THR A 267 -4.50 -2.28 1.95
CA THR A 267 -4.76 -0.90 1.50
C THR A 267 -5.95 -0.92 0.54
N ASP A 268 -6.77 0.10 0.59
CA ASP A 268 -7.95 0.21 -0.27
C ASP A 268 -7.64 0.00 -1.76
N PRO A 269 -6.57 0.60 -2.35
CA PRO A 269 -6.27 0.38 -3.76
C PRO A 269 -5.92 -1.07 -4.11
N VAL A 270 -5.38 -1.87 -3.19
CA VAL A 270 -5.11 -3.30 -3.43
C VAL A 270 -6.40 -4.10 -3.36
N THR A 271 -7.24 -3.81 -2.36
CA THR A 271 -8.52 -4.48 -2.15
C THR A 271 -9.51 -4.17 -3.28
N TYR A 272 -9.65 -2.90 -3.63
CA TYR A 272 -10.61 -2.41 -4.60
C TYR A 272 -10.00 -2.05 -5.96
N MET A 273 -8.91 -2.70 -6.36
CA MET A 273 -8.16 -2.42 -7.59
C MET A 273 -9.07 -2.39 -8.82
N ASP A 274 -8.98 -1.29 -9.58
CA ASP A 274 -9.57 -1.19 -10.93
C ASP A 274 -8.55 -1.62 -11.98
N GLU A 275 -8.82 -2.72 -12.66
CA GLU A 275 -7.96 -3.29 -13.71
C GLU A 275 -7.68 -2.32 -14.85
N ARG A 276 -8.66 -1.45 -15.21
CA ARG A 276 -8.53 -0.47 -16.28
C ARG A 276 -7.47 0.60 -15.99
N SER A 277 -7.26 0.90 -14.70
CA SER A 277 -6.29 1.87 -14.23
C SER A 277 -4.89 1.31 -14.03
N PHE A 278 -4.73 -0.02 -14.11
CA PHE A 278 -3.47 -0.68 -13.83
C PHE A 278 -2.40 -0.37 -14.88
N LYS A 279 -1.21 0.04 -14.44
CA LYS A 279 -0.01 0.20 -15.28
C LYS A 279 1.20 -0.39 -14.59
N LEU A 280 2.01 -1.15 -15.35
CA LEU A 280 3.28 -1.70 -14.89
C LEU A 280 4.43 -1.03 -15.65
N TYR A 281 5.34 -0.38 -14.93
CA TYR A 281 6.54 0.22 -15.48
C TYR A 281 7.76 -0.63 -15.12
N GLU A 282 8.54 -1.04 -16.12
CA GLU A 282 9.84 -1.68 -15.94
C GLU A 282 10.91 -0.58 -16.00
N LEU A 283 11.67 -0.43 -14.93
CA LEU A 283 12.63 0.66 -14.73
C LEU A 283 14.05 0.11 -14.55
N GLU A 284 14.98 1.02 -14.29
CA GLU A 284 16.38 0.68 -14.13
C GLU A 284 16.63 -0.19 -12.89
N ARG A 285 17.71 -0.96 -12.91
CA ARG A 285 18.25 -1.74 -11.78
C ARG A 285 17.29 -2.82 -11.25
N GLY A 286 16.55 -3.47 -12.14
CA GLY A 286 15.60 -4.52 -11.79
C GLY A 286 14.38 -4.02 -11.00
N ILE A 287 14.08 -2.71 -11.04
CA ILE A 287 12.88 -2.14 -10.44
C ILE A 287 11.73 -2.25 -11.42
N SER A 288 10.59 -2.74 -10.93
CA SER A 288 9.30 -2.60 -11.60
C SER A 288 8.29 -1.98 -10.66
N ILE A 289 7.43 -1.08 -11.17
CA ILE A 289 6.42 -0.40 -10.37
C ILE A 289 5.06 -0.60 -11.01
N ALA A 290 4.16 -1.28 -10.29
CA ALA A 290 2.74 -1.32 -10.61
C ALA A 290 2.03 -0.16 -9.91
N ILE A 291 1.23 0.61 -10.65
CA ILE A 291 0.31 1.62 -10.11
C ILE A 291 -1.12 1.29 -10.50
N TYR A 292 -2.07 1.58 -9.63
CA TYR A 292 -3.47 1.25 -9.81
C TYR A 292 -4.39 2.13 -8.97
N GLY A 293 -5.52 2.53 -9.53
CA GLY A 293 -6.60 3.21 -8.84
C GLY A 293 -7.63 2.22 -8.28
N MET A 294 -8.70 2.77 -7.73
CA MET A 294 -9.83 2.02 -7.17
C MET A 294 -11.01 1.99 -8.13
N LYS A 295 -11.86 0.96 -7.98
CA LYS A 295 -13.16 0.86 -8.66
C LYS A 295 -14.00 2.09 -8.38
N ALA A 296 -14.86 2.45 -9.34
CA ALA A 296 -15.64 3.68 -9.34
C ALA A 296 -16.47 3.91 -8.06
N GLU A 297 -17.05 2.86 -7.50
CA GLU A 297 -17.85 2.91 -6.27
C GLU A 297 -17.06 3.22 -5.00
N ARG A 298 -15.73 3.08 -5.08
CA ARG A 298 -14.79 3.33 -3.97
C ARG A 298 -14.00 4.62 -4.12
N GLN A 299 -14.14 5.32 -5.24
CA GLN A 299 -13.43 6.57 -5.50
C GLN A 299 -14.07 7.74 -4.76
N LEU A 300 -13.22 8.66 -4.28
CA LEU A 300 -13.66 10.00 -3.88
C LEU A 300 -13.92 10.86 -5.13
N PRO A 301 -14.86 11.82 -5.06
CA PRO A 301 -15.25 12.62 -6.22
C PRO A 301 -14.13 13.47 -6.82
N LEU A 302 -13.28 14.07 -6.01
CA LEU A 302 -12.23 15.00 -6.43
C LEU A 302 -10.84 14.38 -6.39
N GLU A 303 -10.43 13.84 -5.23
CA GLU A 303 -9.14 13.18 -5.10
C GLU A 303 -9.12 11.78 -5.71
N SER A 304 -7.94 11.32 -6.05
CA SER A 304 -7.70 9.95 -6.49
C SER A 304 -6.69 9.27 -5.57
N TYR A 305 -7.11 8.19 -4.92
CA TYR A 305 -6.17 7.35 -4.18
C TYR A 305 -5.57 6.33 -5.15
N VAL A 306 -4.29 6.51 -5.46
CA VAL A 306 -3.54 5.68 -6.39
C VAL A 306 -2.54 4.85 -5.61
N GLY A 307 -2.79 3.54 -5.54
CA GLY A 307 -1.88 2.58 -4.92
C GLY A 307 -0.70 2.23 -5.80
N TYR A 308 0.35 1.71 -5.18
CA TYR A 308 1.46 1.12 -5.90
C TYR A 308 2.03 -0.10 -5.18
N THR A 309 2.67 -0.97 -5.97
CA THR A 309 3.61 -1.98 -5.48
C THR A 309 4.89 -1.87 -6.30
N LEU A 310 6.02 -1.73 -5.59
CA LEU A 310 7.35 -1.72 -6.18
C LEU A 310 7.98 -3.10 -6.01
N PHE A 311 8.53 -3.59 -7.10
CA PHE A 311 9.24 -4.87 -7.15
C PHE A 311 10.72 -4.64 -7.41
N LYS A 312 11.56 -5.49 -6.83
CA LYS A 312 13.00 -5.54 -7.05
C LYS A 312 13.37 -6.94 -7.53
N ASN A 313 13.87 -7.06 -8.76
CA ASN A 313 14.07 -8.36 -9.39
C ASN A 313 12.87 -9.31 -9.18
N GLY A 314 11.65 -8.81 -9.41
CA GLY A 314 10.40 -9.55 -9.29
C GLY A 314 9.87 -9.73 -7.86
N TYR A 315 10.67 -9.52 -6.83
CA TYR A 315 10.21 -9.59 -5.44
C TYR A 315 9.49 -8.31 -5.03
N PRO A 316 8.30 -8.37 -4.41
CA PRO A 316 7.66 -7.20 -3.83
C PRO A 316 8.57 -6.58 -2.76
N ALA A 317 8.97 -5.33 -2.97
CA ALA A 317 9.97 -4.66 -2.11
C ALA A 317 9.40 -3.45 -1.36
N ALA A 318 8.37 -2.79 -1.91
CA ALA A 318 7.67 -1.71 -1.22
C ALA A 318 6.22 -1.59 -1.70
N TYR A 319 5.37 -1.01 -0.87
CA TYR A 319 3.98 -0.70 -1.18
C TYR A 319 3.57 0.63 -0.56
N GLY A 320 2.45 1.16 -1.02
CA GLY A 320 1.84 2.36 -0.49
C GLY A 320 0.84 2.96 -1.45
N GLY A 321 0.65 4.27 -1.35
CA GLY A 321 -0.21 5.01 -2.24
C GLY A 321 0.00 6.51 -2.13
N CYS A 322 -0.65 7.22 -3.03
CA CYS A 322 -0.76 8.66 -3.05
C CYS A 322 -2.21 9.08 -3.15
N TRP A 323 -2.60 10.07 -2.37
CA TRP A 323 -3.77 10.89 -2.63
C TRP A 323 -3.38 11.99 -3.62
N VAL A 324 -3.91 11.93 -4.84
CA VAL A 324 -3.55 12.83 -5.94
C VAL A 324 -4.69 13.82 -6.18
N PHE A 325 -4.37 15.13 -6.12
CA PHE A 325 -5.27 16.22 -6.47
C PHE A 325 -4.50 17.32 -7.22
N GLY A 326 -4.83 17.52 -8.49
CA GLY A 326 -4.10 18.46 -9.34
C GLY A 326 -2.61 18.15 -9.37
N LYS A 327 -1.77 19.11 -9.01
CA LYS A 327 -0.30 18.96 -8.98
C LYS A 327 0.25 18.43 -7.66
N ARG A 328 -0.59 18.12 -6.70
CA ARG A 328 -0.22 17.65 -5.35
C ARG A 328 -0.43 16.17 -5.20
N ALA A 329 0.47 15.51 -4.49
CA ALA A 329 0.30 14.15 -4.02
C ALA A 329 0.68 14.04 -2.54
N LEU A 330 -0.22 13.53 -1.72
CA LEU A 330 0.08 13.09 -0.36
C LEU A 330 0.61 11.67 -0.45
N PHE A 331 1.90 11.50 -0.19
CA PHE A 331 2.68 10.31 -0.53
C PHE A 331 3.13 9.53 0.71
N GLY A 332 3.08 8.22 0.63
CA GLY A 332 3.66 7.32 1.64
C GLY A 332 4.43 6.17 1.01
N ILE A 333 5.53 5.75 1.66
CA ILE A 333 6.29 4.57 1.24
C ILE A 333 6.56 3.64 2.41
N ASN A 334 6.20 2.37 2.22
CA ASN A 334 6.51 1.29 3.16
C ASN A 334 7.42 0.27 2.48
N ILE A 335 8.72 0.32 2.82
CA ILE A 335 9.70 -0.65 2.31
C ILE A 335 9.67 -1.88 3.22
N PHE A 336 9.53 -3.06 2.62
CA PHE A 336 9.52 -4.31 3.38
C PHE A 336 10.86 -4.56 4.05
N GLU A 337 10.82 -5.13 5.23
CA GLU A 337 11.98 -5.36 6.09
C GLU A 337 13.19 -5.98 5.36
N PRO A 338 13.05 -7.02 4.51
CA PRO A 338 14.18 -7.60 3.79
C PRO A 338 14.96 -6.61 2.92
N TYR A 339 14.32 -5.54 2.42
CA TYR A 339 14.92 -4.62 1.44
C TYR A 339 15.34 -3.28 2.04
N ARG A 340 15.17 -3.10 3.35
CA ARG A 340 15.69 -1.94 4.08
C ARG A 340 17.22 -1.98 4.09
N GLY A 341 17.86 -0.82 3.95
CA GLY A 341 19.32 -0.73 3.84
C GLY A 341 19.89 -1.05 2.45
N GLY A 342 19.04 -1.39 1.48
CA GLY A 342 19.38 -1.46 0.07
C GLY A 342 19.32 -0.08 -0.60
N GLU A 343 18.63 0.01 -1.74
CA GLU A 343 18.51 1.22 -2.56
C GLU A 343 17.24 2.04 -2.24
N SER A 344 16.87 2.15 -0.97
CA SER A 344 15.60 2.76 -0.53
C SER A 344 15.36 4.16 -1.11
N GLY A 345 16.39 5.01 -1.15
CA GLY A 345 16.29 6.36 -1.73
C GLY A 345 16.09 6.34 -3.23
N PHE A 346 16.78 5.45 -3.93
CA PHE A 346 16.62 5.28 -5.38
C PHE A 346 15.22 4.74 -5.72
N MET A 347 14.73 3.76 -4.95
CA MET A 347 13.36 3.23 -5.09
C MET A 347 12.31 4.32 -4.87
N MET A 348 12.47 5.17 -3.83
CA MET A 348 11.57 6.30 -3.60
C MET A 348 11.58 7.27 -4.77
N CYS A 349 12.75 7.67 -5.27
CA CYS A 349 12.83 8.60 -6.40
C CYS A 349 12.24 8.02 -7.69
N GLN A 350 12.33 6.71 -7.93
CA GLN A 350 11.62 6.05 -9.04
C GLN A 350 10.09 6.13 -8.88
N LEU A 351 9.57 5.97 -7.66
CA LEU A 351 8.14 6.17 -7.39
C LEU A 351 7.71 7.61 -7.65
N LEU A 352 8.45 8.59 -7.12
CA LEU A 352 8.18 10.01 -7.37
C LEU A 352 8.21 10.34 -8.87
N ARG A 353 9.16 9.77 -9.63
CA ARG A 353 9.25 9.88 -11.10
C ARG A 353 7.98 9.35 -11.77
N VAL A 354 7.48 8.18 -11.36
CA VAL A 354 6.25 7.58 -11.92
C VAL A 354 5.05 8.49 -11.66
N TYR A 355 4.83 8.92 -10.42
CA TYR A 355 3.70 9.81 -10.11
C TYR A 355 3.81 11.16 -10.80
N ARG A 356 5.00 11.74 -10.85
CA ARG A 356 5.26 13.01 -11.54
C ARG A 356 4.86 12.96 -13.00
N GLN A 357 5.27 11.93 -13.71
CA GLN A 357 5.05 11.85 -15.16
C GLN A 357 3.69 11.25 -15.53
N ALA A 358 3.17 10.28 -14.76
CA ALA A 358 1.87 9.70 -15.03
C ALA A 358 0.70 10.62 -14.66
N PHE A 359 0.86 11.46 -13.63
CA PHE A 359 -0.22 12.30 -13.09
C PHE A 359 0.07 13.82 -13.14
N GLY A 360 1.26 14.24 -13.58
CA GLY A 360 1.62 15.66 -13.61
C GLY A 360 1.85 16.29 -12.24
N VAL A 361 2.20 15.48 -11.24
CA VAL A 361 2.49 15.93 -9.87
C VAL A 361 3.85 16.62 -9.82
N ASP A 362 3.92 17.78 -9.18
CA ASP A 362 5.16 18.52 -8.94
C ASP A 362 5.32 18.99 -7.47
N TYR A 363 4.45 18.47 -6.57
CA TYR A 363 4.50 18.71 -5.14
C TYR A 363 4.14 17.44 -4.40
N PHE A 364 5.12 16.85 -3.71
CA PHE A 364 4.95 15.64 -2.91
C PHE A 364 4.99 15.98 -1.44
N GLU A 365 3.96 15.60 -0.71
CA GLU A 365 3.83 15.80 0.72
C GLU A 365 3.79 14.48 1.45
N VAL A 366 4.34 14.44 2.65
CA VAL A 366 4.41 13.25 3.50
C VAL A 366 3.89 13.59 4.88
N GLU A 367 2.99 12.77 5.40
CA GLU A 367 2.40 12.92 6.72
C GLU A 367 3.35 12.49 7.84
N PRO A 368 3.22 13.10 9.03
CA PRO A 368 4.06 12.82 10.20
C PRO A 368 4.07 11.37 10.65
N TYR A 369 3.00 10.61 10.41
CA TYR A 369 2.96 9.18 10.71
C TYR A 369 4.10 8.42 10.02
N GLN A 370 4.49 8.82 8.80
CA GLN A 370 5.56 8.16 8.04
C GLN A 370 6.94 8.27 8.69
N TYR A 371 7.13 9.26 9.58
CA TYR A 371 8.42 9.50 10.23
C TYR A 371 8.34 9.64 11.76
N GLY A 372 7.19 9.25 12.38
CA GLY A 372 7.21 9.02 13.82
C GLY A 372 5.96 9.34 14.61
N GLN A 373 5.00 10.15 14.10
CA GLN A 373 3.77 10.44 14.83
C GLN A 373 2.93 9.16 15.02
N GLY A 374 2.82 8.68 16.27
CA GLY A 374 2.14 7.42 16.55
C GLY A 374 2.82 6.19 15.92
N ASN A 375 4.09 6.33 15.50
CA ASN A 375 4.88 5.30 14.82
C ASN A 375 6.29 5.20 15.43
N PRO A 376 6.47 4.43 16.51
CA PRO A 376 7.78 4.30 17.19
C PRO A 376 8.90 3.80 16.28
N GLU A 377 8.58 2.99 15.25
CA GLU A 377 9.58 2.53 14.28
C GLU A 377 10.11 3.69 13.44
N GLY A 378 9.27 4.66 13.08
CA GLY A 378 9.66 5.88 12.38
C GLY A 378 10.66 6.72 13.19
N ILE A 379 10.44 6.84 14.51
CA ILE A 379 11.35 7.52 15.44
C ILE A 379 12.67 6.76 15.57
N SER A 380 12.62 5.48 15.92
CA SER A 380 13.83 4.67 16.17
C SER A 380 14.73 4.52 14.95
N SER A 381 14.14 4.49 13.75
CA SER A 381 14.87 4.45 12.48
C SER A 381 15.38 5.82 12.00
N GLY A 382 14.91 6.91 12.59
CA GLY A 382 15.21 8.27 12.13
C GLY A 382 14.66 8.56 10.75
N ALA A 383 13.44 8.07 10.45
CA ALA A 383 12.82 8.15 9.13
C ALA A 383 12.65 9.60 8.61
N TYR A 384 12.54 10.60 9.49
CA TYR A 384 12.55 12.02 9.11
C TYR A 384 13.79 12.36 8.24
N TRP A 385 14.98 11.89 8.65
CA TRP A 385 16.23 12.17 7.95
C TRP A 385 16.31 11.48 6.59
N PHE A 386 15.57 10.39 6.38
CA PHE A 386 15.42 9.80 5.07
C PHE A 386 14.77 10.79 4.10
N TYR A 387 13.63 11.36 4.45
CA TYR A 387 12.93 12.36 3.61
C TYR A 387 13.74 13.65 3.47
N TYR A 388 14.34 14.15 4.56
CA TYR A 388 15.12 15.39 4.56
C TYR A 388 16.30 15.34 3.57
N ARG A 389 17.02 14.21 3.48
CA ARG A 389 18.13 14.00 2.54
C ARG A 389 17.71 14.05 1.08
N PHE A 390 16.46 13.73 0.78
CA PHE A 390 15.87 13.79 -0.55
C PHE A 390 15.11 15.09 -0.83
N GLY A 391 15.39 16.16 -0.08
CA GLY A 391 14.89 17.49 -0.34
C GLY A 391 13.52 17.81 0.24
N PHE A 392 12.90 16.90 0.99
CA PHE A 392 11.68 17.22 1.72
C PHE A 392 11.98 18.18 2.86
N ARG A 393 11.11 19.17 3.05
CA ARG A 393 11.22 20.19 4.09
C ARG A 393 9.89 20.31 4.82
N SER A 394 9.93 20.63 6.11
CA SER A 394 8.74 20.90 6.91
C SER A 394 7.96 22.09 6.32
N LEU A 395 6.64 22.05 6.43
CA LEU A 395 5.80 23.19 6.07
C LEU A 395 5.95 24.34 7.08
N GLU A 396 6.46 24.03 8.28
CA GLU A 396 6.71 25.01 9.34
C GLU A 396 8.14 25.54 9.31
N PRO A 397 8.37 26.84 9.10
CA PRO A 397 9.71 27.44 9.01
C PRO A 397 10.59 27.22 10.24
N VAL A 398 10.00 27.18 11.43
CA VAL A 398 10.72 26.96 12.69
C VAL A 398 11.34 25.56 12.72
N LEU A 399 10.59 24.55 12.26
CA LEU A 399 11.08 23.16 12.19
C LEU A 399 12.17 23.00 11.13
N ASN A 400 12.12 23.76 10.03
CA ASN A 400 13.19 23.75 9.03
C ASN A 400 14.52 24.27 9.60
N LYS A 401 14.49 25.38 10.36
CA LYS A 401 15.69 25.91 11.03
C LYS A 401 16.27 24.91 12.04
N LEU A 402 15.40 24.25 12.81
CA LEU A 402 15.82 23.19 13.73
C LEU A 402 16.46 22.02 12.95
N ALA A 403 15.84 21.59 11.85
CA ALA A 403 16.35 20.49 11.02
C ALA A 403 17.70 20.83 10.37
N GLU A 404 17.90 22.06 9.90
CA GLU A 404 19.18 22.53 9.37
C GLU A 404 20.29 22.44 10.43
N SER A 405 20.02 22.96 11.64
CA SER A 405 20.98 22.90 12.76
C SER A 405 21.31 21.45 13.14
N GLU A 406 20.32 20.58 13.28
CA GLU A 406 20.54 19.16 13.59
C GLU A 406 21.28 18.43 12.48
N PHE A 407 20.97 18.73 11.22
CA PHE A 407 21.64 18.10 10.08
C PHE A 407 23.11 18.47 9.96
N GLU A 408 23.47 19.72 10.31
CA GLU A 408 24.88 20.11 10.40
C GLU A 408 25.63 19.33 11.51
N LYS A 409 24.99 19.08 12.66
CA LYS A 409 25.59 18.21 13.71
C LYS A 409 25.78 16.77 13.20
N ILE A 410 24.79 16.23 12.44
CA ILE A 410 24.90 14.88 11.83
C ILE A 410 26.10 14.81 10.87
N LYS A 411 26.41 15.88 10.14
CA LYS A 411 27.54 15.93 9.21
C LYS A 411 28.89 16.06 9.92
N GLN A 412 28.93 16.89 10.97
CA GLN A 412 30.20 17.30 11.63
C GLN A 412 30.63 16.33 12.74
N ILE A 413 29.67 15.72 13.44
CA ILE A 413 29.97 14.90 14.63
C ILE A 413 29.75 13.41 14.27
N LYS A 414 30.84 12.67 14.19
CA LYS A 414 30.79 11.22 13.90
C LYS A 414 29.93 10.48 14.95
N GLY A 415 28.90 9.80 14.47
CA GLY A 415 28.01 9.02 15.33
C GLY A 415 26.89 9.83 16.00
N PHE A 416 26.78 11.13 15.74
CA PHE A 416 25.67 11.94 16.25
C PHE A 416 24.33 11.43 15.71
N ARG A 417 23.33 11.36 16.59
CA ARG A 417 21.94 11.08 16.28
C ARG A 417 21.07 12.08 16.99
N SER A 418 20.07 12.60 16.31
CA SER A 418 19.05 13.44 16.94
C SER A 418 18.33 12.67 18.06
N THR A 419 18.02 13.36 19.13
CA THR A 419 17.26 12.78 20.26
C THR A 419 15.84 12.42 19.85
N GLU A 420 15.20 11.53 20.58
CA GLU A 420 13.78 11.18 20.40
C GLU A 420 12.88 12.41 20.45
N ASP A 421 13.08 13.29 21.43
CA ASP A 421 12.32 14.55 21.57
C ASP A 421 12.47 15.45 20.34
N THR A 422 13.68 15.56 19.76
CA THR A 422 13.89 16.31 18.52
C THR A 422 13.15 15.69 17.35
N LEU A 423 13.19 14.36 17.22
CA LEU A 423 12.48 13.64 16.16
C LEU A 423 10.96 13.76 16.32
N LEU A 424 10.44 13.73 17.54
CA LEU A 424 9.02 13.95 17.82
C LEU A 424 8.57 15.37 17.44
N ARG A 425 9.37 16.39 17.70
CA ARG A 425 9.07 17.76 17.26
C ARG A 425 8.92 17.88 15.75
N PHE A 426 9.72 17.17 14.97
CA PHE A 426 9.55 17.16 13.52
C PHE A 426 8.20 16.60 13.06
N THR A 427 7.52 15.81 13.91
CA THR A 427 6.19 15.25 13.59
C THR A 427 5.04 16.24 13.81
N GLU A 428 5.32 17.46 14.24
CA GLU A 428 4.32 18.53 14.40
C GLU A 428 3.82 19.10 13.06
N SER A 429 4.47 18.79 11.95
CA SER A 429 4.13 19.29 10.62
C SER A 429 4.42 18.27 9.53
N ASN A 430 3.65 18.28 8.45
CA ASN A 430 3.99 17.55 7.24
C ASN A 430 5.33 18.04 6.66
N VAL A 431 5.99 17.19 5.87
CA VAL A 431 7.13 17.59 5.05
C VAL A 431 6.77 17.50 3.57
N ALA A 432 7.33 18.40 2.75
CA ALA A 432 7.06 18.43 1.32
C ALA A 432 8.33 18.56 0.46
N LEU A 433 8.30 17.91 -0.70
CA LEU A 433 9.24 18.10 -1.80
C LEU A 433 8.53 18.92 -2.88
N GLN A 434 8.93 20.18 -3.04
CA GLN A 434 8.40 21.07 -4.06
C GLN A 434 9.30 21.08 -5.29
N LEU A 435 8.78 20.60 -6.42
CA LEU A 435 9.45 20.60 -7.73
C LEU A 435 8.89 21.70 -8.66
N GLY A 436 7.68 22.16 -8.38
CA GLY A 436 7.01 23.23 -9.08
C GLY A 436 7.30 24.63 -8.51
N LYS A 437 6.89 25.67 -9.23
CA LYS A 437 7.11 27.08 -8.81
C LYS A 437 6.16 27.55 -7.70
N ARG A 438 5.01 26.90 -7.54
CA ARG A 438 3.95 27.30 -6.58
C ARG A 438 3.51 26.10 -5.77
N VAL A 439 3.09 26.33 -4.54
CA VAL A 439 2.40 25.33 -3.72
C VAL A 439 1.02 25.12 -4.32
N PRO A 440 0.66 23.88 -4.70
CA PRO A 440 -0.64 23.61 -5.30
C PRO A 440 -1.75 23.63 -4.26
N LEU A 441 -2.98 23.92 -4.72
CA LEU A 441 -4.21 23.84 -3.94
C LEU A 441 -4.40 22.45 -3.32
N THR A 442 -4.94 22.40 -2.11
CA THR A 442 -5.34 21.18 -1.41
C THR A 442 -6.86 20.95 -1.52
N VAL A 443 -7.29 19.71 -1.37
CA VAL A 443 -8.73 19.41 -1.24
C VAL A 443 -9.29 19.98 0.07
N ALA A 444 -8.48 20.08 1.11
CA ALA A 444 -8.89 20.71 2.37
C ALA A 444 -9.26 22.20 2.17
N GLU A 445 -8.46 22.96 1.41
CA GLU A 445 -8.79 24.35 1.10
C GLU A 445 -10.08 24.46 0.24
N VAL A 446 -10.32 23.52 -0.68
CA VAL A 446 -11.59 23.47 -1.43
C VAL A 446 -12.75 23.16 -0.47
N ARG A 447 -12.62 22.18 0.40
CA ARG A 447 -13.61 21.81 1.42
C ARG A 447 -13.97 23.02 2.29
N ASP A 448 -12.97 23.72 2.80
CA ASP A 448 -13.19 24.85 3.73
C ASP A 448 -13.93 25.99 3.02
N LYS A 449 -13.56 26.28 1.75
CA LYS A 449 -14.30 27.25 0.92
C LYS A 449 -15.73 26.82 0.63
N VAL A 450 -15.96 25.54 0.35
CA VAL A 450 -17.33 24.99 0.15
C VAL A 450 -18.15 25.10 1.42
N THR A 451 -17.55 24.75 2.57
CA THR A 451 -18.23 24.86 3.87
C THR A 451 -18.63 26.32 4.17
N ALA A 452 -17.73 27.28 3.94
CA ALA A 452 -18.01 28.70 4.11
C ALA A 452 -19.12 29.16 3.14
N TYR A 453 -19.04 28.79 1.87
CA TYR A 453 -20.05 29.12 0.86
C TYR A 453 -21.45 28.61 1.26
N VAL A 454 -21.57 27.35 1.68
CA VAL A 454 -22.84 26.76 2.13
C VAL A 454 -23.38 27.49 3.37
N SER A 455 -22.52 27.81 4.33
CA SER A 455 -22.92 28.54 5.54
C SER A 455 -23.40 29.96 5.22
N GLU A 456 -22.61 30.73 4.49
CA GLU A 456 -22.85 32.15 4.27
C GLU A 456 -23.97 32.43 3.24
N LYS A 457 -24.04 31.65 2.16
CA LYS A 457 -24.99 31.88 1.05
C LYS A 457 -26.28 31.07 1.17
N HIS A 458 -26.28 30.00 1.94
CA HIS A 458 -27.40 29.07 2.03
C HIS A 458 -27.80 28.70 3.47
N ALA A 459 -27.34 29.48 4.47
CA ALA A 459 -27.66 29.27 5.90
C ALA A 459 -27.43 27.80 6.34
N GLY A 460 -26.37 27.15 5.82
CA GLY A 460 -26.02 25.75 6.14
C GLY A 460 -26.81 24.70 5.35
N ASN A 461 -27.76 25.08 4.49
CA ASN A 461 -28.55 24.14 3.69
C ASN A 461 -27.76 23.63 2.48
N ARG A 462 -26.93 22.59 2.67
CA ARG A 462 -26.11 21.97 1.63
C ARG A 462 -26.95 21.42 0.46
N VAL A 463 -28.13 20.85 0.75
CA VAL A 463 -28.99 20.28 -0.30
C VAL A 463 -29.48 21.34 -1.28
N GLN A 464 -29.88 22.49 -0.75
CA GLN A 464 -30.29 23.63 -1.57
C GLN A 464 -29.09 24.20 -2.36
N ALA A 465 -27.94 24.41 -1.68
CA ALA A 465 -26.72 24.87 -2.32
C ALA A 465 -26.31 23.95 -3.48
N GLU A 466 -26.31 22.63 -3.28
CA GLU A 466 -25.99 21.63 -4.29
C GLU A 466 -26.88 21.74 -5.53
N LYS A 467 -28.20 21.83 -5.32
CA LYS A 467 -29.15 22.02 -6.45
C LYS A 467 -28.81 23.24 -7.29
N ILE A 468 -28.45 24.34 -6.65
CA ILE A 468 -28.12 25.61 -7.32
C ILE A 468 -26.80 25.50 -8.08
N VAL A 469 -25.70 25.05 -7.44
CA VAL A 469 -24.39 24.98 -8.10
C VAL A 469 -24.37 23.93 -9.21
N VAL A 470 -25.08 22.81 -9.05
CA VAL A 470 -25.22 21.79 -10.09
C VAL A 470 -26.00 22.36 -11.28
N LYS A 471 -27.13 23.04 -11.05
CA LYS A 471 -27.90 23.70 -12.12
C LYS A 471 -27.02 24.70 -12.88
N ASN A 472 -26.35 25.63 -12.17
CA ASN A 472 -25.48 26.65 -12.76
C ASN A 472 -24.34 26.03 -13.58
N THR A 473 -23.81 24.88 -13.14
CA THR A 473 -22.75 24.17 -13.86
C THR A 473 -23.31 23.49 -15.11
N LEU A 474 -24.47 22.84 -15.02
CA LEU A 474 -25.12 22.17 -16.15
C LEU A 474 -25.53 23.15 -17.26
N GLU A 475 -25.86 24.40 -16.93
CA GLU A 475 -26.17 25.45 -17.92
C GLU A 475 -24.94 25.85 -18.73
N LYS A 476 -23.73 25.62 -18.22
CA LYS A 476 -22.45 25.99 -18.84
C LYS A 476 -21.77 24.84 -19.58
N ILE A 477 -22.14 23.60 -19.32
CA ILE A 477 -21.56 22.42 -19.98
C ILE A 477 -22.47 21.92 -21.11
N GLU A 478 -21.89 21.23 -22.09
CA GLU A 478 -22.66 20.57 -23.16
C GLU A 478 -23.63 19.54 -22.57
N LYS A 479 -24.80 19.34 -23.22
CA LYS A 479 -25.83 18.41 -22.75
C LYS A 479 -25.27 17.00 -22.55
N ILE A 480 -25.27 16.54 -21.31
CA ILE A 480 -24.95 15.16 -20.95
C ILE A 480 -26.26 14.36 -21.02
N LYS A 481 -26.32 13.36 -21.90
CA LYS A 481 -27.58 12.63 -22.16
C LYS A 481 -28.11 11.88 -20.94
N LEU A 482 -27.26 11.14 -20.22
CA LEU A 482 -27.59 10.41 -19.00
C LEU A 482 -26.32 10.26 -18.14
N LEU A 483 -26.39 10.66 -16.89
CA LEU A 483 -25.31 10.49 -15.91
C LEU A 483 -25.54 9.24 -15.06
N THR A 484 -24.50 8.44 -14.91
CA THR A 484 -24.48 7.34 -13.92
C THR A 484 -24.54 7.88 -12.49
N LYS A 485 -24.85 7.03 -11.52
CA LYS A 485 -24.84 7.39 -10.08
C LYS A 485 -23.48 8.01 -9.67
N GLN A 486 -22.38 7.42 -10.16
CA GLN A 486 -21.02 7.91 -9.85
C GLN A 486 -20.74 9.25 -10.52
N GLN A 487 -21.10 9.43 -11.78
CA GLN A 487 -20.94 10.71 -12.47
C GLN A 487 -21.76 11.85 -11.82
N LYS A 488 -22.97 11.56 -11.31
CA LYS A 488 -23.75 12.54 -10.55
C LYS A 488 -23.03 12.96 -9.26
N LYS A 489 -22.43 12.01 -8.54
CA LYS A 489 -21.63 12.29 -7.35
C LYS A 489 -20.42 13.18 -7.68
N VAL A 490 -19.71 12.88 -8.78
CA VAL A 490 -18.58 13.69 -9.25
C VAL A 490 -19.03 15.08 -9.67
N LEU A 491 -20.16 15.19 -10.40
CA LEU A 491 -20.72 16.46 -10.82
C LEU A 491 -21.05 17.37 -9.63
N SER A 492 -21.68 16.84 -8.58
CA SER A 492 -22.02 17.59 -7.37
C SER A 492 -20.79 18.27 -6.77
N GLU A 493 -19.74 17.50 -6.46
CA GLU A 493 -18.53 18.04 -5.82
C GLU A 493 -17.72 18.93 -6.77
N THR A 494 -17.69 18.60 -8.06
CA THR A 494 -17.01 19.42 -9.07
C THR A 494 -17.74 20.75 -9.29
N ALA A 495 -19.09 20.77 -9.21
CA ALA A 495 -19.88 21.99 -9.30
C ALA A 495 -19.58 22.94 -8.12
N PHE A 496 -19.50 22.43 -6.89
CA PHE A 496 -19.06 23.21 -5.75
C PHE A 496 -17.64 23.74 -5.94
N MET A 497 -16.71 22.91 -6.40
CA MET A 497 -15.34 23.34 -6.68
C MET A 497 -15.32 24.49 -7.71
N CYS A 498 -16.13 24.41 -8.78
CA CYS A 498 -16.22 25.46 -9.78
C CYS A 498 -16.72 26.77 -9.19
N GLU A 499 -17.73 26.71 -8.34
CA GLU A 499 -18.31 27.90 -7.70
C GLU A 499 -17.29 28.59 -6.80
N VAL A 500 -16.68 27.86 -5.86
CA VAL A 500 -15.79 28.44 -4.83
C VAL A 500 -14.40 28.82 -5.36
N LEU A 501 -13.98 28.27 -6.50
CA LEU A 501 -12.72 28.62 -7.17
C LEU A 501 -12.93 29.54 -8.37
N HIS A 502 -14.16 30.01 -8.62
CA HIS A 502 -14.53 30.90 -9.72
C HIS A 502 -14.08 30.37 -11.10
N ILE A 503 -14.34 29.08 -11.37
CA ILE A 503 -14.02 28.45 -12.65
C ILE A 503 -15.14 28.76 -13.65
N HIS A 504 -14.92 29.76 -14.51
CA HIS A 504 -15.95 30.26 -15.42
C HIS A 504 -15.54 30.29 -16.90
N SER A 505 -14.23 30.21 -17.22
CA SER A 505 -13.79 30.27 -18.63
C SER A 505 -14.25 29.03 -19.40
N ALA A 506 -14.63 29.21 -20.67
CA ALA A 506 -15.14 28.12 -21.51
C ALA A 506 -14.19 26.90 -21.59
N SER A 507 -12.87 27.15 -21.67
CA SER A 507 -11.88 26.07 -21.70
C SER A 507 -11.82 25.26 -20.41
N LYS A 508 -11.92 25.93 -19.25
CA LYS A 508 -11.94 25.26 -17.95
C LYS A 508 -13.26 24.52 -17.72
N ILE A 509 -14.39 25.09 -18.11
CA ILE A 509 -15.70 24.44 -18.06
C ILE A 509 -15.73 23.18 -18.93
N LYS A 510 -15.12 23.22 -20.14
CA LYS A 510 -14.94 22.03 -20.96
C LYS A 510 -14.11 20.95 -20.24
N ALA A 511 -13.04 21.35 -19.56
CA ALA A 511 -12.25 20.41 -18.75
C ALA A 511 -13.07 19.82 -17.60
N VAL A 512 -13.86 20.62 -16.89
CA VAL A 512 -14.78 20.18 -15.83
C VAL A 512 -15.80 19.16 -16.37
N HIS A 513 -16.38 19.41 -17.53
CA HIS A 513 -17.28 18.45 -18.19
C HIS A 513 -16.60 17.09 -18.40
N GLN A 514 -15.37 17.11 -18.93
CA GLN A 514 -14.61 15.87 -19.13
C GLN A 514 -14.20 15.21 -17.81
N MET A 515 -13.92 15.95 -16.74
CA MET A 515 -13.71 15.38 -15.40
C MET A 515 -14.89 14.53 -14.94
N VAL A 516 -16.13 15.04 -15.09
CA VAL A 516 -17.35 14.33 -14.71
C VAL A 516 -17.50 13.02 -15.48
N LEU A 517 -17.16 13.03 -16.78
CA LEU A 517 -17.29 11.83 -17.63
C LEU A 517 -16.19 10.80 -17.37
N THR A 518 -14.97 11.23 -17.09
CA THR A 518 -13.80 10.34 -17.07
C THR A 518 -13.43 9.80 -15.68
N LYS A 519 -13.88 10.42 -14.58
CA LYS A 519 -13.49 10.01 -13.22
C LYS A 519 -13.66 8.53 -12.94
N SER A 520 -14.80 7.96 -13.36
CA SER A 520 -15.11 6.54 -13.14
C SER A 520 -14.58 5.62 -14.24
N GLU A 521 -14.09 6.17 -15.37
CA GLU A 521 -13.74 5.38 -16.55
C GLU A 521 -12.23 5.37 -16.81
N ASP A 522 -11.58 6.52 -16.71
CA ASP A 522 -10.14 6.69 -16.98
C ASP A 522 -9.52 7.66 -15.97
N LEU A 523 -8.84 7.10 -14.99
CA LEU A 523 -8.14 7.82 -13.93
C LEU A 523 -7.11 8.83 -14.48
N TYR A 524 -6.42 8.48 -15.56
CA TYR A 524 -5.36 9.33 -16.13
C TYR A 524 -5.95 10.49 -16.94
N ALA A 525 -6.98 10.23 -17.73
CA ALA A 525 -7.71 11.27 -18.43
C ALA A 525 -8.37 12.25 -17.45
N TYR A 526 -9.01 11.74 -16.39
CA TYR A 526 -9.55 12.58 -15.32
C TYR A 526 -8.50 13.53 -14.75
N GLN A 527 -7.32 13.01 -14.41
CA GLN A 527 -6.24 13.82 -13.84
C GLN A 527 -5.76 14.92 -14.80
N GLN A 528 -5.67 14.63 -16.11
CA GLN A 528 -5.31 15.65 -17.11
C GLN A 528 -6.36 16.76 -17.22
N HIS A 529 -7.64 16.39 -17.14
CA HIS A 529 -8.74 17.36 -17.15
C HIS A 529 -8.78 18.19 -15.86
N LEU A 530 -8.52 17.58 -14.69
CA LEU A 530 -8.38 18.31 -13.43
C LEU A 530 -7.23 19.33 -13.48
N LEU A 531 -6.07 18.94 -14.00
CA LEU A 531 -4.94 19.85 -14.20
C LEU A 531 -5.31 21.03 -15.14
N ALA A 532 -6.09 20.78 -16.19
CA ALA A 532 -6.54 21.81 -17.11
C ALA A 532 -7.56 22.77 -16.46
N ALA A 533 -8.46 22.24 -15.63
CA ALA A 533 -9.45 23.05 -14.90
C ALA A 533 -8.81 23.95 -13.83
N LEU A 534 -7.70 23.48 -13.20
CA LEU A 534 -7.00 24.22 -12.12
C LEU A 534 -5.87 25.16 -12.64
N LYS A 535 -5.53 25.14 -13.94
CA LYS A 535 -4.60 26.12 -14.53
C LYS A 535 -5.16 27.52 -14.38
#